data_2a9919e989fd7e9afbfe03d228b481e2
#
_entry.id   2a9919e989fd7e9afbfe03d228b481e2
#
_cell.length_a   1.000
_cell.length_b   1.000
_cell.length_c   1.000
_cell.angle_alpha   90.00
_cell.angle_beta   90.00
_cell.angle_gamma   90.00
#
_symmetry.space_group_name_H-M   'P 1'
#
loop_
_entity.id
_entity.type
_entity.pdbx_description
1 polymer ?
#
loop_
_entity_poly.entity_id
_entity_poly.type
_entity_poly.pdbx_seq_one_letter_code
_entity_poly.pdbx_strand_id
1 'polypeptide(L)'
;LALFLAIMTAMAGSSRTLYQGSRDGWLPRYLSHVNEHGAPTNAMWTDLGFNLFLLALASDATGYFYVLAISNVGYIMFNFLNLNAGWIHRIDSPHLKRPWRAPTVLIGLNTVLAFVNAMFLGAGAKVWGYSGALWSGLIFASFILPVFWFRHYYQDKGHFPREAMEDLGLSDHGDLGPRRAGILPYLALIAGAAVVLFSNWFFQLPT
;
A
#
# COMPACT_ATOMS: atom_id res chain seq x y z
N LEU A 1 15.55 -22.15 -12.71
CA LEU A 1 15.80 -22.10 -11.25
C LEU A 1 15.58 -20.73 -10.66
N ALA A 2 16.15 -19.64 -11.25
CA ALA A 2 16.00 -18.28 -10.72
C ALA A 2 14.52 -17.82 -10.62
N LEU A 3 13.69 -18.13 -11.62
CA LEU A 3 12.26 -17.80 -11.59
C LEU A 3 11.51 -18.56 -10.48
N PHE A 4 11.82 -19.85 -10.27
CA PHE A 4 11.23 -20.60 -9.17
C PHE A 4 11.59 -20.02 -7.81
N LEU A 5 12.87 -19.64 -7.61
CA LEU A 5 13.31 -19.01 -6.39
C LEU A 5 12.60 -17.66 -6.17
N ALA A 6 12.47 -16.86 -7.22
CA ALA A 6 11.76 -15.57 -7.15
C ALA A 6 10.29 -15.74 -6.76
N ILE A 7 9.59 -16.71 -7.35
CA ILE A 7 8.19 -17.02 -7.03
C ILE A 7 8.07 -17.48 -5.57
N MET A 8 8.91 -18.42 -5.13
CA MET A 8 8.87 -18.91 -3.75
C MET A 8 9.14 -17.80 -2.73
N THR A 9 10.12 -16.94 -3.01
CA THR A 9 10.47 -15.81 -2.13
C THR A 9 9.34 -14.78 -2.09
N ALA A 10 8.73 -14.47 -3.24
CA ALA A 10 7.60 -13.55 -3.32
C ALA A 10 6.39 -14.09 -2.54
N MET A 11 6.01 -15.35 -2.72
CA MET A 11 4.89 -15.97 -1.99
C MET A 11 5.16 -16.05 -0.49
N ALA A 12 6.38 -16.35 -0.06
CA ALA A 12 6.73 -16.35 1.35
C ALA A 12 6.67 -14.96 1.97
N GLY A 13 7.04 -13.92 1.22
CA GLY A 13 6.95 -12.52 1.66
C GLY A 13 5.51 -12.02 1.70
N SER A 14 4.74 -12.19 0.62
CA SER A 14 3.35 -11.71 0.51
C SER A 14 2.43 -12.35 1.54
N SER A 15 2.50 -13.67 1.73
CA SER A 15 1.68 -14.37 2.72
C SER A 15 1.96 -13.92 4.16
N ARG A 16 3.22 -13.64 4.50
CA ARG A 16 3.58 -13.09 5.82
C ARG A 16 3.09 -11.66 5.99
N THR A 17 3.14 -10.84 4.95
CA THR A 17 2.60 -9.48 4.96
C THR A 17 1.08 -9.48 5.17
N LEU A 18 0.35 -10.37 4.49
CA LEU A 18 -1.09 -10.56 4.71
C LEU A 18 -1.40 -11.01 6.14
N TYR A 19 -0.63 -11.96 6.67
CA TYR A 19 -0.74 -12.43 8.04
C TYR A 19 -0.51 -11.29 9.04
N GLN A 20 0.60 -10.55 8.89
CA GLN A 20 0.91 -9.44 9.79
C GLN A 20 -0.13 -8.33 9.70
N GLY A 21 -0.56 -7.95 8.50
CA GLY A 21 -1.62 -6.96 8.31
C GLY A 21 -2.96 -7.38 8.97
N SER A 22 -3.23 -8.69 9.04
CA SER A 22 -4.38 -9.19 9.78
C SER A 22 -4.20 -9.13 11.30
N ARG A 23 -3.01 -9.42 11.81
CA ARG A 23 -2.68 -9.28 13.25
C ARG A 23 -2.75 -7.82 13.70
N ASP A 24 -2.25 -6.92 12.88
CA ASP A 24 -2.26 -5.48 13.17
C ASP A 24 -3.65 -4.84 13.05
N GLY A 25 -4.68 -5.60 12.60
CA GLY A 25 -6.05 -5.10 12.51
C GLY A 25 -6.41 -4.39 11.20
N TRP A 26 -5.55 -4.48 10.16
CA TRP A 26 -5.79 -3.87 8.85
C TRP A 26 -6.55 -4.78 7.90
N LEU A 27 -6.35 -6.10 8.02
CA LEU A 27 -6.93 -7.11 7.14
C LEU A 27 -7.85 -8.08 7.92
N PRO A 28 -8.77 -8.80 7.24
CA PRO A 28 -9.72 -9.72 7.87
C PRO A 28 -9.05 -10.76 8.77
N ARG A 29 -9.68 -11.10 9.89
CA ARG A 29 -9.13 -12.00 10.92
C ARG A 29 -8.76 -13.39 10.41
N TYR A 30 -9.44 -13.90 9.38
CA TYR A 30 -9.18 -15.24 8.87
C TYR A 30 -7.74 -15.41 8.33
N LEU A 31 -7.09 -14.31 7.93
CA LEU A 31 -5.70 -14.32 7.45
C LEU A 31 -4.66 -14.49 8.56
N SER A 32 -5.05 -14.26 9.83
CA SER A 32 -4.16 -14.44 10.98
C SER A 32 -4.06 -15.88 11.48
N HIS A 33 -4.74 -16.83 10.83
CA HIS A 33 -4.68 -18.23 11.20
C HIS A 33 -3.33 -18.83 10.79
N VAL A 34 -2.71 -19.54 11.75
CA VAL A 34 -1.47 -20.30 11.56
C VAL A 34 -1.72 -21.79 11.82
N ASN A 35 -1.00 -22.65 11.13
CA ASN A 35 -1.04 -24.08 11.39
C ASN A 35 -0.16 -24.48 12.59
N GLU A 36 -0.13 -25.76 12.93
CA GLU A 36 0.68 -26.33 14.03
C GLU A 36 2.19 -26.04 13.91
N HIS A 37 2.67 -25.74 12.70
CA HIS A 37 4.06 -25.42 12.42
C HIS A 37 4.33 -23.90 12.36
N GLY A 38 3.34 -23.06 12.70
CA GLY A 38 3.47 -21.60 12.66
C GLY A 38 3.41 -20.97 11.26
N ALA A 39 3.00 -21.73 10.22
CA ALA A 39 2.83 -21.18 8.88
C ALA A 39 1.44 -20.53 8.70
N PRO A 40 1.32 -19.34 8.08
CA PRO A 40 0.07 -18.63 7.88
C PRO A 40 -0.72 -19.21 6.69
N THR A 41 -1.30 -20.39 6.86
CA THR A 41 -1.91 -21.19 5.80
C THR A 41 -3.03 -20.45 5.08
N ASN A 42 -3.92 -19.77 5.80
CA ASN A 42 -5.03 -19.04 5.17
C ASN A 42 -4.52 -17.87 4.31
N ALA A 43 -3.48 -17.17 4.76
CA ALA A 43 -2.84 -16.12 3.97
C ALA A 43 -2.17 -16.69 2.72
N MET A 44 -1.49 -17.86 2.84
CA MET A 44 -0.85 -18.53 1.70
C MET A 44 -1.87 -18.97 0.64
N TRP A 45 -3.00 -19.58 1.05
CA TRP A 45 -4.05 -19.97 0.12
C TRP A 45 -4.72 -18.77 -0.55
N THR A 46 -4.92 -17.68 0.20
CA THR A 46 -5.49 -16.43 -0.36
C THR A 46 -4.54 -15.82 -1.39
N ASP A 47 -3.25 -15.76 -1.07
CA ASP A 47 -2.22 -15.26 -1.99
C ASP A 47 -2.14 -16.11 -3.26
N LEU A 48 -2.11 -17.44 -3.12
CA LEU A 48 -2.13 -18.37 -4.26
C LEU A 48 -3.37 -18.18 -5.13
N GLY A 49 -4.56 -18.13 -4.52
CA GLY A 49 -5.82 -17.94 -5.24
C GLY A 49 -5.85 -16.63 -6.02
N PHE A 50 -5.36 -15.54 -5.42
CA PHE A 50 -5.26 -14.25 -6.08
C PHE A 50 -4.26 -14.26 -7.24
N ASN A 51 -3.10 -14.90 -7.07
CA ASN A 51 -2.11 -15.04 -8.14
C ASN A 51 -2.64 -15.89 -9.31
N LEU A 52 -3.38 -16.97 -9.04
CA LEU A 52 -4.02 -17.77 -10.09
C LEU A 52 -5.11 -16.98 -10.83
N PHE A 53 -5.87 -16.15 -10.12
CA PHE A 53 -6.83 -15.24 -10.73
C PHE A 53 -6.14 -14.23 -11.67
N LEU A 54 -5.05 -13.60 -11.22
CA LEU A 54 -4.27 -12.69 -12.07
C LEU A 54 -3.66 -13.41 -13.28
N LEU A 55 -3.19 -14.64 -13.11
CA LEU A 55 -2.67 -15.46 -14.21
C LEU A 55 -3.75 -15.78 -15.25
N ALA A 56 -4.98 -16.06 -14.81
CA ALA A 56 -6.12 -16.25 -15.71
C ALA A 56 -6.46 -14.98 -16.50
N LEU A 57 -6.37 -13.81 -15.88
CA LEU A 57 -6.54 -12.51 -16.58
C LEU A 57 -5.41 -12.20 -17.56
N ALA A 58 -4.21 -12.69 -17.27
CA ALA A 58 -3.01 -12.52 -18.09
C ALA A 58 -2.80 -13.67 -19.11
N SER A 59 -3.89 -14.28 -19.59
CA SER A 59 -3.83 -15.45 -20.47
C SER A 59 -3.30 -15.15 -21.87
N ASP A 60 -3.38 -13.90 -22.32
CA ASP A 60 -2.84 -13.41 -23.58
C ASP A 60 -1.84 -12.26 -23.33
N ALA A 61 -1.10 -11.88 -24.37
CA ALA A 61 -0.09 -10.81 -24.26
C ALA A 61 -0.70 -9.47 -23.84
N THR A 62 -1.89 -9.15 -24.34
CA THR A 62 -2.59 -7.90 -24.01
C THR A 62 -3.02 -7.89 -22.54
N GLY A 63 -3.63 -8.96 -22.06
CA GLY A 63 -4.01 -9.13 -20.66
C GLY A 63 -2.80 -9.08 -19.73
N TYR A 64 -1.68 -9.72 -20.11
CA TYR A 64 -0.45 -9.66 -19.35
C TYR A 64 0.06 -8.22 -19.15
N PHE A 65 0.19 -7.45 -20.24
CA PHE A 65 0.65 -6.07 -20.14
C PHE A 65 -0.35 -5.17 -19.38
N TYR A 66 -1.65 -5.45 -19.51
CA TYR A 66 -2.66 -4.72 -18.76
C TYR A 66 -2.56 -4.98 -17.24
N VAL A 67 -2.42 -6.25 -16.82
CA VAL A 67 -2.22 -6.62 -15.41
C VAL A 67 -0.92 -6.03 -14.87
N LEU A 68 0.16 -6.04 -15.67
CA LEU A 68 1.43 -5.41 -15.30
C LEU A 68 1.28 -3.90 -15.10
N ALA A 69 0.54 -3.21 -15.97
CA ALA A 69 0.28 -1.77 -15.85
C ALA A 69 -0.52 -1.44 -14.58
N ILE A 70 -1.57 -2.20 -14.27
CA ILE A 70 -2.37 -2.06 -13.04
C ILE A 70 -1.50 -2.27 -11.79
N SER A 71 -0.65 -3.29 -11.79
CA SER A 71 0.26 -3.58 -10.67
C SER A 71 1.21 -2.42 -10.40
N ASN A 72 1.77 -1.82 -11.47
CA ASN A 72 2.65 -0.66 -11.34
C ASN A 72 1.93 0.56 -10.78
N VAL A 73 0.67 0.79 -11.13
CA VAL A 73 -0.15 1.86 -10.52
C VAL A 73 -0.25 1.66 -9.01
N GLY A 74 -0.61 0.46 -8.58
CA GLY A 74 -0.69 0.12 -7.16
C GLY A 74 0.65 0.29 -6.43
N TYR A 75 1.73 -0.15 -7.03
CA TYR A 75 3.08 -0.03 -6.48
C TYR A 75 3.51 1.44 -6.31
N ILE A 76 3.29 2.29 -7.31
CA ILE A 76 3.65 3.71 -7.23
C ILE A 76 2.77 4.43 -6.19
N MET A 77 1.48 4.10 -6.12
CA MET A 77 0.58 4.63 -5.10
C MET A 77 1.04 4.25 -3.69
N PHE A 78 1.40 2.99 -3.47
CA PHE A 78 1.97 2.52 -2.20
C PHE A 78 3.25 3.28 -1.84
N ASN A 79 4.18 3.44 -2.78
CA ASN A 79 5.42 4.19 -2.55
C ASN A 79 5.14 5.65 -2.22
N PHE A 80 4.20 6.30 -2.91
CA PHE A 80 3.81 7.68 -2.61
C PHE A 80 3.33 7.83 -1.16
N LEU A 81 2.45 6.95 -0.71
CA LEU A 81 1.93 6.96 0.66
C LEU A 81 3.05 6.69 1.68
N ASN A 82 3.88 5.70 1.42
CA ASN A 82 4.95 5.28 2.32
C ASN A 82 6.04 6.35 2.48
N LEU A 83 6.47 6.98 1.39
CA LEU A 83 7.45 8.06 1.43
C LEU A 83 6.93 9.31 2.16
N ASN A 84 5.63 9.62 2.01
CA ASN A 84 4.99 10.71 2.75
C ASN A 84 4.77 10.36 4.24
N ALA A 85 4.51 9.10 4.59
CA ALA A 85 4.36 8.67 5.98
C ALA A 85 5.60 9.01 6.84
N GLY A 86 6.78 9.02 6.26
CA GLY A 86 8.04 9.31 6.98
C GLY A 86 8.06 10.68 7.66
N TRP A 87 7.65 11.75 6.98
CA TRP A 87 7.61 13.09 7.58
C TRP A 87 6.38 13.28 8.46
N ILE A 88 5.23 12.67 8.13
CA ILE A 88 4.02 12.70 8.95
C ILE A 88 4.31 12.10 10.33
N HIS A 89 4.91 10.92 10.39
CA HIS A 89 5.30 10.28 11.65
C HIS A 89 6.30 11.09 12.47
N ARG A 90 7.12 11.92 11.84
CA ARG A 90 8.02 12.82 12.58
C ARG A 90 7.30 13.94 13.28
N ILE A 91 6.24 14.45 12.69
CA ILE A 91 5.42 15.52 13.24
C ILE A 91 4.48 14.97 14.32
N ASP A 92 3.80 13.85 14.03
CA ASP A 92 2.80 13.29 14.93
C ASP A 92 3.41 12.59 16.15
N SER A 93 4.54 11.88 15.97
CA SER A 93 5.13 11.09 17.03
C SER A 93 6.61 11.46 17.29
N PRO A 94 6.93 12.71 17.64
CA PRO A 94 8.30 13.15 17.88
C PRO A 94 8.90 12.57 19.17
N HIS A 95 8.03 12.13 20.11
CA HIS A 95 8.40 11.58 21.43
C HIS A 95 8.90 10.13 21.37
N LEU A 96 8.56 9.39 20.29
CA LEU A 96 9.00 8.02 20.15
C LEU A 96 10.52 7.95 19.97
N LYS A 97 11.16 7.16 20.83
CA LYS A 97 12.60 6.87 20.72
C LYS A 97 12.83 5.96 19.51
N ARG A 98 13.63 6.44 18.57
CA ARG A 98 14.01 5.69 17.36
C ARG A 98 15.48 5.34 17.44
N PRO A 99 15.89 4.07 17.22
CA PRO A 99 17.29 3.65 17.25
C PRO A 99 18.15 4.44 16.27
N TRP A 100 17.58 4.74 15.11
CA TRP A 100 18.19 5.58 14.10
C TRP A 100 17.20 6.62 13.56
N ARG A 101 17.71 7.84 13.36
CA ARG A 101 16.89 8.97 12.87
C ARG A 101 17.50 9.51 11.58
N ALA A 102 16.85 9.23 10.44
CA ALA A 102 17.29 9.72 9.14
C ALA A 102 17.45 11.25 9.13
N PRO A 103 18.45 11.84 8.47
CA PRO A 103 18.57 13.29 8.31
C PRO A 103 17.31 13.88 7.64
N THR A 104 16.94 15.10 8.04
CA THR A 104 15.73 15.78 7.51
C THR A 104 15.82 16.02 6.00
N VAL A 105 17.04 16.23 5.49
CA VAL A 105 17.29 16.39 4.04
C VAL A 105 16.87 15.14 3.27
N LEU A 106 17.18 13.94 3.77
CA LEU A 106 16.78 12.69 3.11
C LEU A 106 15.26 12.52 3.09
N ILE A 107 14.55 12.96 4.13
CA ILE A 107 13.08 12.93 4.13
C ILE A 107 12.51 13.93 3.14
N GLY A 108 13.09 15.13 3.04
CA GLY A 108 12.71 16.10 2.01
C GLY A 108 12.90 15.55 0.60
N LEU A 109 14.06 14.93 0.32
CA LEU A 109 14.31 14.26 -0.96
C LEU A 109 13.30 13.14 -1.24
N ASN A 110 13.00 12.31 -0.25
CA ASN A 110 11.99 11.25 -0.40
C ASN A 110 10.60 11.82 -0.74
N THR A 111 10.22 12.93 -0.13
CA THR A 111 8.95 13.61 -0.46
C THR A 111 8.96 14.13 -1.91
N VAL A 112 10.03 14.76 -2.35
CA VAL A 112 10.16 15.20 -3.75
C VAL A 112 10.08 14.00 -4.71
N LEU A 113 10.81 12.92 -4.43
CA LEU A 113 10.77 11.69 -5.24
C LEU A 113 9.38 11.05 -5.26
N ALA A 114 8.61 11.14 -4.17
CA ALA A 114 7.23 10.67 -4.13
C ALA A 114 6.36 11.41 -5.15
N PHE A 115 6.48 12.75 -5.23
CA PHE A 115 5.76 13.55 -6.22
C PHE A 115 6.25 13.34 -7.66
N VAL A 116 7.55 13.14 -7.87
CA VAL A 116 8.10 12.75 -9.17
C VAL A 116 7.54 11.40 -9.62
N ASN A 117 7.47 10.41 -8.73
CA ASN A 117 6.83 9.13 -9.02
C ASN A 117 5.34 9.28 -9.36
N ALA A 118 4.62 10.13 -8.65
CA ALA A 118 3.21 10.44 -8.96
C ALA A 118 3.06 11.10 -10.35
N MET A 119 3.98 11.98 -10.74
CA MET A 119 4.02 12.56 -12.08
C MET A 119 4.24 11.48 -13.16
N PHE A 120 5.17 10.56 -12.95
CA PHE A 120 5.39 9.45 -13.88
C PHE A 120 4.21 8.48 -13.94
N LEU A 121 3.46 8.32 -12.86
CA LEU A 121 2.23 7.54 -12.87
C LEU A 121 1.21 8.12 -13.84
N GLY A 122 0.98 9.42 -13.81
CA GLY A 122 0.07 10.10 -14.74
C GLY A 122 0.54 10.06 -16.19
N ALA A 123 1.82 10.31 -16.42
CA ALA A 123 2.43 10.28 -17.76
C ALA A 123 2.46 8.85 -18.36
N GLY A 124 2.76 7.85 -17.53
CA GLY A 124 2.93 6.47 -17.95
C GLY A 124 1.68 5.84 -18.55
N ALA A 125 0.50 6.28 -18.14
CA ALA A 125 -0.77 5.78 -18.68
C ALA A 125 -0.86 5.93 -20.23
N LYS A 126 -0.27 6.97 -20.80
CA LYS A 126 -0.21 7.15 -22.25
C LYS A 126 0.90 6.31 -22.90
N VAL A 127 2.07 6.25 -22.27
CA VAL A 127 3.24 5.54 -22.82
C VAL A 127 2.97 4.06 -23.02
N TRP A 128 2.21 3.44 -22.12
CA TRP A 128 1.85 2.01 -22.20
C TRP A 128 0.62 1.75 -23.09
N GLY A 129 0.00 2.79 -23.64
CA GLY A 129 -1.13 2.66 -24.58
C GLY A 129 -2.46 2.21 -23.94
N TYR A 130 -2.52 2.09 -22.64
CA TYR A 130 -3.69 1.63 -21.91
C TYR A 130 -4.26 2.74 -21.04
N SER A 131 -5.04 3.65 -21.63
CA SER A 131 -5.67 4.76 -20.90
C SER A 131 -6.56 4.31 -19.74
N GLY A 132 -7.16 3.12 -19.82
CA GLY A 132 -7.94 2.53 -18.73
C GLY A 132 -7.12 1.98 -17.57
N ALA A 133 -5.83 1.68 -17.77
CA ALA A 133 -5.00 1.05 -16.74
C ALA A 133 -4.78 1.93 -15.51
N LEU A 134 -4.68 3.26 -15.69
CA LEU A 134 -4.56 4.19 -14.58
C LEU A 134 -5.78 4.12 -13.66
N TRP A 135 -6.97 4.26 -14.22
CA TRP A 135 -8.22 4.25 -13.45
C TRP A 135 -8.51 2.89 -12.84
N SER A 136 -8.32 1.82 -13.60
CA SER A 136 -8.46 0.45 -13.10
C SER A 136 -7.47 0.18 -11.96
N GLY A 137 -6.22 0.61 -12.10
CA GLY A 137 -5.20 0.45 -11.06
C GLY A 137 -5.52 1.25 -9.79
N LEU A 138 -6.00 2.49 -9.91
CA LEU A 138 -6.43 3.29 -8.78
C LEU A 138 -7.65 2.68 -8.07
N ILE A 139 -8.63 2.19 -8.82
CA ILE A 139 -9.80 1.49 -8.25
C ILE A 139 -9.35 0.21 -7.53
N PHE A 140 -8.49 -0.58 -8.17
CA PHE A 140 -8.00 -1.82 -7.60
C PHE A 140 -7.18 -1.59 -6.33
N ALA A 141 -6.28 -0.60 -6.34
CA ALA A 141 -5.51 -0.21 -5.16
C ALA A 141 -6.41 0.34 -4.02
N SER A 142 -7.49 1.03 -4.36
CA SER A 142 -8.46 1.56 -3.39
C SER A 142 -9.35 0.48 -2.76
N PHE A 143 -9.38 -0.74 -3.31
CA PHE A 143 -10.17 -1.85 -2.78
C PHE A 143 -9.76 -2.25 -1.36
N ILE A 144 -8.57 -1.90 -0.92
CA ILE A 144 -8.13 -2.10 0.46
C ILE A 144 -8.98 -1.31 1.47
N LEU A 145 -9.56 -0.17 1.06
CA LEU A 145 -10.37 0.68 1.96
C LEU A 145 -11.64 -0.01 2.46
N PRO A 146 -12.52 -0.59 1.60
CA PRO A 146 -13.67 -1.36 2.06
C PRO A 146 -13.27 -2.61 2.84
N VAL A 147 -12.14 -3.25 2.52
CA VAL A 147 -11.62 -4.39 3.29
C VAL A 147 -11.23 -3.96 4.70
N PHE A 148 -10.50 -2.84 4.83
CA PHE A 148 -10.16 -2.25 6.12
C PHE A 148 -11.40 -1.82 6.90
N TRP A 149 -12.37 -1.16 6.23
CA TRP A 149 -13.62 -0.74 6.85
C TRP A 149 -14.38 -1.93 7.45
N PHE A 150 -14.52 -3.02 6.66
CA PHE A 150 -15.14 -4.27 7.12
C PHE A 150 -14.39 -4.83 8.35
N ARG A 151 -13.05 -4.89 8.30
CA ARG A 151 -12.25 -5.36 9.43
C ARG A 151 -12.46 -4.50 10.66
N HIS A 152 -12.24 -3.20 10.56
CA HIS A 152 -12.20 -2.29 11.69
C HIS A 152 -13.58 -2.11 12.35
N TYR A 153 -14.63 -1.87 11.56
CA TYR A 153 -15.95 -1.59 12.11
C TYR A 153 -16.80 -2.82 12.35
N TYR A 154 -16.74 -3.83 11.49
CA TYR A 154 -17.57 -5.02 11.62
C TYR A 154 -16.93 -6.10 12.51
N GLN A 155 -15.66 -6.42 12.29
CA GLN A 155 -14.98 -7.48 13.05
C GLN A 155 -14.44 -6.99 14.39
N ASP A 156 -13.86 -5.80 14.47
CA ASP A 156 -13.17 -5.26 15.65
C ASP A 156 -13.96 -4.18 16.38
N LYS A 157 -15.18 -3.84 15.92
CA LYS A 157 -16.11 -2.88 16.58
C LYS A 157 -15.46 -1.51 16.85
N GLY A 158 -14.58 -1.05 15.96
CA GLY A 158 -13.91 0.23 16.07
C GLY A 158 -12.65 0.25 16.94
N HIS A 159 -12.17 -0.91 17.41
CA HIS A 159 -10.95 -1.01 18.22
C HIS A 159 -9.86 -1.74 17.45
N PHE A 160 -8.61 -1.33 17.64
CA PHE A 160 -7.46 -2.11 17.14
C PHE A 160 -7.18 -3.29 18.10
N PRO A 161 -6.59 -4.40 17.59
CA PRO A 161 -6.18 -5.52 18.43
C PRO A 161 -5.22 -5.08 19.54
N ARG A 162 -5.39 -5.62 20.76
CA ARG A 162 -4.54 -5.27 21.90
C ARG A 162 -3.05 -5.52 21.63
N GLU A 163 -2.74 -6.65 21.00
CA GLU A 163 -1.36 -7.00 20.64
C GLU A 163 -0.71 -5.92 19.78
N ALA A 164 -1.42 -5.39 18.76
CA ALA A 164 -0.90 -4.33 17.92
C ALA A 164 -0.71 -3.01 18.69
N MET A 165 -1.55 -2.73 19.67
CA MET A 165 -1.43 -1.54 20.53
C MET A 165 -0.23 -1.66 21.47
N GLU A 166 -0.01 -2.83 22.07
CA GLU A 166 1.13 -3.12 22.95
C GLU A 166 2.46 -3.04 22.17
N ASP A 167 2.54 -3.64 20.98
CA ASP A 167 3.72 -3.60 20.11
C ASP A 167 4.09 -2.15 19.68
N LEU A 168 3.10 -1.29 19.51
CA LEU A 168 3.29 0.12 19.21
C LEU A 168 3.56 0.99 20.45
N GLY A 169 3.49 0.41 21.66
CA GLY A 169 3.66 1.13 22.92
C GLY A 169 2.55 2.14 23.20
N LEU A 170 1.36 1.90 22.65
CA LEU A 170 0.17 2.73 22.86
C LEU A 170 -0.57 2.25 24.11
N SER A 171 -1.06 3.19 24.91
CA SER A 171 -1.86 2.86 26.09
C SER A 171 -3.22 2.28 25.69
N ASP A 172 -3.82 1.49 26.60
CA ASP A 172 -5.12 0.80 26.43
C ASP A 172 -6.30 1.71 25.99
N HIS A 173 -6.15 3.01 26.08
CA HIS A 173 -7.18 3.99 25.71
C HIS A 173 -7.13 4.45 24.27
N GLY A 174 -6.26 3.85 23.44
CA GLY A 174 -6.21 4.20 22.00
C GLY A 174 -5.86 5.66 21.73
N ASP A 175 -5.29 6.34 22.70
CA ASP A 175 -4.93 7.75 22.57
C ASP A 175 -3.65 7.87 21.75
N LEU A 176 -3.83 7.93 20.43
CA LEU A 176 -2.76 8.18 19.46
C LEU A 176 -2.11 9.57 19.67
N GLY A 177 -2.42 10.22 20.77
CA GLY A 177 -2.01 11.59 21.05
C GLY A 177 -2.57 12.61 20.04
N PRO A 178 -2.42 13.89 20.30
CA PRO A 178 -2.90 14.91 19.37
C PRO A 178 -2.12 14.80 18.05
N ARG A 179 -2.83 14.58 16.93
CA ARG A 179 -2.26 14.59 15.58
C ARG A 179 -1.72 15.99 15.28
N ARG A 180 -0.42 16.15 15.41
CA ARG A 180 0.28 17.44 15.21
C ARG A 180 0.42 17.81 13.73
N ALA A 181 0.44 16.83 12.83
CA ALA A 181 0.46 17.09 11.39
C ALA A 181 -0.86 17.71 10.88
N GLY A 182 -1.95 17.59 11.62
CA GLY A 182 -3.23 18.22 11.30
C GLY A 182 -3.75 17.91 9.90
N ILE A 183 -3.90 18.95 9.06
CA ILE A 183 -4.41 18.84 7.69
C ILE A 183 -3.32 18.49 6.66
N LEU A 184 -2.03 18.55 6.99
CA LEU A 184 -0.93 18.38 6.04
C LEU A 184 -0.94 17.03 5.28
N PRO A 185 -1.27 15.87 5.91
CA PRO A 185 -1.39 14.60 5.19
C PRO A 185 -2.45 14.63 4.08
N TYR A 186 -3.58 15.27 4.34
CA TYR A 186 -4.67 15.42 3.37
C TYR A 186 -4.28 16.35 2.22
N LEU A 187 -3.57 17.43 2.51
CA LEU A 187 -3.02 18.31 1.48
C LEU A 187 -2.00 17.59 0.61
N ALA A 188 -1.14 16.74 1.19
CA ALA A 188 -0.19 15.94 0.43
C ALA A 188 -0.90 14.95 -0.50
N LEU A 189 -1.98 14.30 -0.04
CA LEU A 189 -2.81 13.42 -0.87
C LEU A 189 -3.47 14.16 -2.02
N ILE A 190 -4.09 15.31 -1.75
CA ILE A 190 -4.74 16.14 -2.76
C ILE A 190 -3.71 16.64 -3.79
N ALA A 191 -2.55 17.10 -3.33
CA ALA A 191 -1.45 17.52 -4.21
C ALA A 191 -0.94 16.35 -5.08
N GLY A 192 -0.78 15.16 -4.51
CA GLY A 192 -0.41 13.95 -5.25
C GLY A 192 -1.43 13.59 -6.33
N ALA A 193 -2.72 13.59 -5.98
CA ALA A 193 -3.80 13.36 -6.93
C ALA A 193 -3.81 14.42 -8.05
N ALA A 194 -3.64 15.70 -7.71
CA ALA A 194 -3.56 16.79 -8.67
C ALA A 194 -2.37 16.61 -9.64
N VAL A 195 -1.20 16.21 -9.14
CA VAL A 195 -0.02 15.93 -9.98
C VAL A 195 -0.29 14.78 -10.93
N VAL A 196 -0.90 13.67 -10.48
CA VAL A 196 -1.26 12.54 -11.35
C VAL A 196 -2.23 12.96 -12.45
N LEU A 197 -3.30 13.67 -12.09
CA LEU A 197 -4.34 14.10 -13.02
C LEU A 197 -3.80 15.14 -14.04
N PHE A 198 -3.03 16.12 -13.57
CA PHE A 198 -2.41 17.12 -14.42
C PHE A 198 -1.41 16.50 -15.39
N SER A 199 -0.56 15.61 -14.89
CA SER A 199 0.42 14.91 -15.73
C SER A 199 -0.27 14.04 -16.77
N ASN A 200 -1.31 13.30 -16.39
CA ASN A 200 -2.10 12.51 -17.33
C ASN A 200 -2.74 13.39 -18.40
N TRP A 201 -3.38 14.50 -18.02
CA TRP A 201 -3.98 15.44 -18.96
C TRP A 201 -2.92 16.07 -19.91
N PHE A 202 -1.80 16.56 -19.36
CA PHE A 202 -0.75 17.21 -20.12
C PHE A 202 -0.16 16.30 -21.20
N PHE A 203 0.13 15.05 -20.84
CA PHE A 203 0.68 14.08 -21.80
C PHE A 203 -0.37 13.49 -22.76
N GLN A 204 -1.65 13.77 -22.57
CA GLN A 204 -2.72 13.42 -23.52
C GLN A 204 -2.93 14.48 -24.59
N LEU A 205 -2.38 15.69 -24.44
CA LEU A 205 -2.49 16.74 -25.44
C LEU A 205 -1.83 16.27 -26.76
N PRO A 206 -2.47 16.47 -27.92
CA PRO A 206 -1.85 16.19 -29.21
C PRO A 206 -0.64 17.15 -29.40
N THR A 207 0.53 16.58 -29.61
CA THR A 207 1.75 17.29 -29.95
C THR A 207 1.74 17.65 -31.43
#